data_49dc4d00e2969aaff56f1c570b75e0ff
#
_entry.id   49dc4d00e2969aaff56f1c570b75e0ff
#
_cell.length_a   1.000
_cell.length_b   1.000
_cell.length_c   1.000
_cell.angle_alpha   90.00
_cell.angle_beta   90.00
_cell.angle_gamma   90.00
#
_symmetry.space_group_name_H-M   'P 1'
#
loop_
_entity.id
_entity.type
_entity.pdbx_description
1 polymer ?
#
loop_
_entity_poly.entity_id
_entity_poly.type
_entity_poly.pdbx_seq_one_letter_code
_entity_poly.pdbx_strand_id
1 'polypeptide(L)'
;MKLPFFNFKKRSKNLSTVVVMPSQLQELIDDGYTKLSDNPEIRSAVDRIANLVSNMSIHLMQNGELGDTRVNDPLSRLVDIQPNKYMTRKSFIYWIVRTLLLEGNGNCVVKPITVGGRVVSLQPIQPERVTFDCGQDDYMINIDGNKYDPSTLLHFRINNRVNYPYLGDGYKVSLKTLADNLNQSYQTKRNFMRSEYQPTLIVSVDSDADELATEEGRAKFEQQYLKRSKSGQPWIIPEGLVNVTQTKPLTLNDIAINDSVNIDKKTVASLLGVPPFLLGVGDYKKEEYNSFINTKIMDIAIAIQQTLTTLVADETMYFAFNPRSLYNYSITELVQAGTQLIQTNTARRNEIRGWLNLPPDEEMQELIVLENYIKQSDIGNQSKLIKGGDEDGKISDTVT
;
A
#
# COMPACT_ATOMS: atom_id res chain seq x y z
N MET A 1 56.46 -40.15 -23.37
CA MET A 1 56.10 -39.43 -22.14
C MET A 1 54.57 -39.26 -22.12
N LYS A 2 53.83 -40.15 -21.42
CA LYS A 2 52.36 -40.13 -21.41
C LYS A 2 51.93 -39.31 -20.21
N LEU A 3 51.14 -38.24 -20.45
CA LEU A 3 50.52 -37.41 -19.43
C LEU A 3 49.36 -38.19 -18.76
N PRO A 4 49.18 -38.12 -17.40
CA PRO A 4 48.10 -38.80 -16.72
C PRO A 4 46.78 -38.09 -16.96
N PHE A 5 45.77 -38.85 -17.39
CA PHE A 5 44.37 -38.44 -17.46
C PHE A 5 43.82 -38.27 -16.04
N PHE A 6 43.53 -37.03 -15.64
CA PHE A 6 42.78 -36.78 -14.42
C PHE A 6 41.28 -37.11 -14.65
N ASN A 7 40.84 -38.19 -14.09
CA ASN A 7 39.43 -38.56 -14.01
C ASN A 7 38.76 -37.68 -12.97
N PHE A 8 38.08 -36.64 -13.42
CA PHE A 8 37.16 -35.88 -12.58
C PHE A 8 35.92 -36.75 -12.32
N LYS A 9 35.87 -37.44 -11.17
CA LYS A 9 34.60 -37.95 -10.63
C LYS A 9 33.66 -36.77 -10.44
N LYS A 10 32.61 -36.65 -11.27
CA LYS A 10 31.45 -35.82 -10.98
C LYS A 10 30.89 -36.28 -9.64
N ARG A 11 31.19 -35.55 -8.56
CA ARG A 11 30.39 -35.57 -7.35
C ARG A 11 29.00 -35.10 -7.73
N SER A 12 28.03 -36.02 -7.71
CA SER A 12 26.62 -35.62 -7.67
C SER A 12 26.44 -34.85 -6.35
N LYS A 13 26.43 -33.51 -6.41
CA LYS A 13 25.96 -32.72 -5.31
C LYS A 13 24.47 -33.06 -5.20
N ASN A 14 24.08 -33.71 -4.11
CA ASN A 14 22.70 -33.75 -3.68
C ASN A 14 22.30 -32.29 -3.46
N LEU A 15 21.70 -31.68 -4.45
CA LEU A 15 21.04 -30.39 -4.33
C LEU A 15 19.85 -30.59 -3.39
N SER A 16 20.00 -30.17 -2.15
CA SER A 16 18.88 -30.07 -1.23
C SER A 16 17.96 -28.97 -1.78
N THR A 17 16.87 -29.39 -2.41
CA THR A 17 15.83 -28.49 -2.84
C THR A 17 15.14 -27.92 -1.59
N VAL A 18 15.22 -26.62 -1.37
CA VAL A 18 14.52 -25.96 -0.28
C VAL A 18 13.15 -25.56 -0.79
N VAL A 19 12.10 -26.18 -0.26
CA VAL A 19 10.72 -25.80 -0.54
C VAL A 19 10.37 -24.61 0.35
N VAL A 20 10.09 -23.46 -0.25
CA VAL A 20 9.64 -22.25 0.45
C VAL A 20 8.15 -22.10 0.24
N MET A 21 7.37 -22.25 1.31
CA MET A 21 5.92 -22.05 1.31
C MET A 21 5.61 -20.68 1.89
N PRO A 22 5.05 -19.73 1.12
CA PRO A 22 4.76 -18.38 1.63
C PRO A 22 3.79 -18.34 2.81
N SER A 23 2.82 -19.26 2.84
CA SER A 23 1.81 -19.37 3.90
C SER A 23 2.20 -20.30 5.05
N GLN A 24 2.91 -21.40 4.77
CA GLN A 24 3.18 -22.45 5.75
C GLN A 24 4.47 -22.24 6.57
N LEU A 25 5.41 -21.42 6.11
CA LEU A 25 6.61 -21.09 6.90
C LEU A 25 6.28 -20.50 8.27
N GLN A 26 5.04 -20.07 8.44
CA GLN A 26 4.57 -19.42 9.66
C GLN A 26 3.82 -20.38 10.59
N GLU A 27 3.17 -21.41 10.07
CA GLU A 27 2.54 -22.47 10.90
C GLU A 27 3.58 -23.33 11.63
N LEU A 28 4.79 -23.46 11.04
CA LEU A 28 5.91 -24.19 11.64
C LEU A 28 6.63 -23.43 12.78
N ILE A 29 6.36 -22.13 12.93
CA ILE A 29 7.07 -21.27 13.89
C ILE A 29 6.22 -20.94 15.12
N ASP A 30 4.88 -21.14 15.11
CA ASP A 30 4.02 -20.68 16.20
C ASP A 30 2.72 -21.48 16.45
N ASP A 31 2.61 -21.98 17.67
CA ASP A 31 1.35 -22.27 18.35
C ASP A 31 0.70 -20.96 18.82
N GLY A 32 0.06 -20.19 17.94
CA GLY A 32 -0.62 -18.94 18.29
C GLY A 32 -0.56 -17.84 17.25
N TYR A 33 -0.28 -18.16 16.00
CA TYR A 33 -0.19 -17.18 14.91
C TYR A 33 -1.51 -16.46 14.64
N THR A 34 -1.52 -15.15 14.87
CA THR A 34 -2.58 -14.25 14.39
C THR A 34 -2.27 -13.83 12.95
N LYS A 35 -3.18 -14.08 12.02
CA LYS A 35 -3.00 -13.58 10.64
C LYS A 35 -2.84 -12.06 10.66
N LEU A 36 -1.84 -11.53 9.96
CA LEU A 36 -1.62 -10.08 9.88
C LEU A 36 -2.84 -9.34 9.34
N SER A 37 -3.58 -9.99 8.43
CA SER A 37 -4.85 -9.48 7.89
C SER A 37 -5.96 -9.32 8.93
N ASP A 38 -5.86 -9.95 10.10
CA ASP A 38 -6.86 -9.85 11.17
C ASP A 38 -6.58 -8.63 12.08
N ASN A 39 -5.35 -8.09 12.05
CA ASN A 39 -5.02 -6.86 12.76
C ASN A 39 -5.54 -5.65 11.99
N PRO A 40 -6.44 -4.82 12.57
CA PRO A 40 -7.11 -3.73 11.86
C PRO A 40 -6.16 -2.61 11.43
N GLU A 41 -5.08 -2.33 12.18
CA GLU A 41 -4.12 -1.28 11.85
C GLU A 41 -3.26 -1.69 10.66
N ILE A 42 -2.73 -2.90 10.68
CA ILE A 42 -1.90 -3.44 9.58
C ILE A 42 -2.76 -3.55 8.32
N ARG A 43 -3.96 -4.10 8.45
CA ARG A 43 -4.92 -4.19 7.34
C ARG A 43 -5.25 -2.83 6.76
N SER A 44 -5.53 -1.83 7.61
CA SER A 44 -5.83 -0.47 7.16
C SER A 44 -4.67 0.16 6.39
N ALA A 45 -3.42 -0.01 6.87
CA ALA A 45 -2.23 0.48 6.19
C ALA A 45 -2.06 -0.17 4.80
N VAL A 46 -2.18 -1.49 4.72
CA VAL A 46 -2.06 -2.24 3.47
C VAL A 46 -3.19 -1.90 2.50
N ASP A 47 -4.42 -1.79 3.00
CA ASP A 47 -5.59 -1.41 2.19
C ASP A 47 -5.43 0.01 1.60
N ARG A 48 -4.77 0.96 2.32
CA ARG A 48 -4.42 2.28 1.79
C ARG A 48 -3.46 2.18 0.60
N ILE A 49 -2.37 1.41 0.76
CA ILE A 49 -1.41 1.18 -0.33
C ILE A 49 -2.12 0.52 -1.53
N ALA A 50 -2.84 -0.57 -1.29
CA ALA A 50 -3.51 -1.33 -2.34
C ALA A 50 -4.55 -0.50 -3.11
N ASN A 51 -5.31 0.33 -2.40
CA ASN A 51 -6.27 1.26 -3.03
C ASN A 51 -5.58 2.30 -3.90
N LEU A 52 -4.48 2.90 -3.43
CA LEU A 52 -3.75 3.90 -4.22
C LEU A 52 -3.14 3.29 -5.48
N VAL A 53 -2.43 2.16 -5.37
CA VAL A 53 -1.87 1.48 -6.56
C VAL A 53 -2.98 1.08 -7.54
N SER A 54 -4.10 0.53 -7.06
CA SER A 54 -5.21 0.08 -7.90
C SER A 54 -6.03 1.21 -8.54
N ASN A 55 -5.94 2.44 -8.04
CA ASN A 55 -6.61 3.61 -8.62
C ASN A 55 -5.89 4.13 -9.88
N MET A 56 -4.61 3.83 -10.03
CA MET A 56 -3.86 4.23 -11.24
C MET A 56 -4.35 3.47 -12.47
N SER A 57 -4.43 4.15 -13.62
CA SER A 57 -4.60 3.50 -14.92
C SER A 57 -3.28 2.87 -15.39
N ILE A 58 -3.38 1.81 -16.18
CA ILE A 58 -2.24 1.09 -16.72
C ILE A 58 -2.28 1.21 -18.25
N HIS A 59 -1.30 1.89 -18.81
CA HIS A 59 -1.21 2.12 -20.24
C HIS A 59 -0.20 1.18 -20.87
N LEU A 60 -0.52 0.62 -22.04
CA LEU A 60 0.46 -0.01 -22.91
C LEU A 60 1.13 1.10 -23.72
N MET A 61 2.44 1.22 -23.58
CA MET A 61 3.27 2.23 -24.22
C MET A 61 4.19 1.57 -25.25
N GLN A 62 4.53 2.30 -26.28
CA GLN A 62 5.55 1.92 -27.26
C GLN A 62 6.61 3.00 -27.32
N ASN A 63 7.86 2.59 -27.20
CA ASN A 63 9.02 3.46 -27.35
C ASN A 63 9.25 3.76 -28.84
N GLY A 64 9.16 5.03 -29.22
CA GLY A 64 9.37 5.53 -30.59
C GLY A 64 10.46 6.59 -30.66
N GLU A 65 10.91 6.91 -31.87
CA GLU A 65 11.99 7.90 -32.13
C GLU A 65 11.68 9.30 -31.56
N LEU A 66 10.40 9.69 -31.49
CA LEU A 66 9.94 11.00 -31.00
C LEU A 66 9.45 10.95 -29.55
N GLY A 67 9.62 9.81 -28.88
CA GLY A 67 9.14 9.57 -27.50
C GLY A 67 8.09 8.46 -27.43
N ASP A 68 7.65 8.18 -26.22
CA ASP A 68 6.75 7.07 -25.93
C ASP A 68 5.30 7.41 -26.28
N THR A 69 4.66 6.53 -27.00
CA THR A 69 3.27 6.68 -27.43
C THR A 69 2.38 5.60 -26.83
N ARG A 70 1.13 5.94 -26.52
CA ARG A 70 0.15 4.98 -26.03
C ARG A 70 -0.40 4.12 -27.17
N VAL A 71 -0.40 2.80 -26.96
CA VAL A 71 -0.89 1.82 -27.93
C VAL A 71 -2.26 1.28 -27.50
N ASN A 72 -3.19 1.22 -28.47
CA ASN A 72 -4.47 0.55 -28.30
C ASN A 72 -4.38 -0.87 -28.88
N ASP A 73 -4.25 -1.85 -27.98
CA ASP A 73 -4.17 -3.28 -28.29
C ASP A 73 -5.18 -4.04 -27.41
N PRO A 74 -5.71 -5.19 -27.81
CA PRO A 74 -6.54 -6.04 -26.95
C PRO A 74 -5.92 -6.36 -25.59
N LEU A 75 -4.58 -6.51 -25.53
CA LEU A 75 -3.85 -6.73 -24.28
C LEU A 75 -3.91 -5.49 -23.37
N SER A 76 -3.85 -4.28 -23.94
CA SER A 76 -4.05 -3.03 -23.20
C SER A 76 -5.40 -3.01 -22.49
N ARG A 77 -6.47 -3.40 -23.22
CA ARG A 77 -7.82 -3.50 -22.65
C ARG A 77 -7.93 -4.58 -21.56
N LEU A 78 -7.27 -5.72 -21.78
CA LEU A 78 -7.24 -6.81 -20.81
C LEU A 78 -6.63 -6.36 -19.49
N VAL A 79 -5.48 -5.67 -19.54
CA VAL A 79 -4.76 -5.25 -18.32
C VAL A 79 -5.42 -4.04 -17.66
N ASP A 80 -5.83 -3.01 -18.43
CA ASP A 80 -6.32 -1.74 -17.88
C ASP A 80 -7.83 -1.73 -17.54
N ILE A 81 -8.63 -2.61 -18.12
CA ILE A 81 -10.08 -2.59 -17.91
C ILE A 81 -10.57 -3.85 -17.19
N GLN A 82 -10.36 -5.03 -17.79
CA GLN A 82 -10.96 -6.27 -17.30
C GLN A 82 -9.99 -7.46 -17.47
N PRO A 83 -9.13 -7.72 -16.50
CA PRO A 83 -8.15 -8.81 -16.53
C PRO A 83 -8.76 -10.20 -16.62
N ASN A 84 -9.96 -10.40 -16.10
CA ASN A 84 -10.74 -11.63 -16.22
C ASN A 84 -12.25 -11.34 -16.07
N LYS A 85 -13.08 -12.35 -16.32
CA LYS A 85 -14.54 -12.20 -16.29
C LYS A 85 -15.13 -11.82 -14.92
N TYR A 86 -14.38 -11.99 -13.85
CA TYR A 86 -14.86 -11.77 -12.47
C TYR A 86 -14.29 -10.50 -11.82
N MET A 87 -13.21 -9.95 -12.38
CA MET A 87 -12.47 -8.84 -11.74
C MET A 87 -12.26 -7.69 -12.70
N THR A 88 -12.46 -6.48 -12.20
CA THR A 88 -12.01 -5.25 -12.86
C THR A 88 -10.52 -5.05 -12.61
N ARG A 89 -9.84 -4.16 -13.38
CA ARG A 89 -8.46 -3.75 -13.10
C ARG A 89 -8.27 -3.39 -11.63
N LYS A 90 -9.16 -2.55 -11.07
CA LYS A 90 -9.04 -2.08 -9.70
C LYS A 90 -9.02 -3.24 -8.70
N SER A 91 -9.97 -4.17 -8.79
CA SER A 91 -10.03 -5.32 -7.88
C SER A 91 -8.86 -6.29 -8.08
N PHE A 92 -8.38 -6.44 -9.31
CA PHE A 92 -7.25 -7.30 -9.64
C PHE A 92 -5.92 -6.74 -9.09
N ILE A 93 -5.61 -5.47 -9.34
CA ILE A 93 -4.40 -4.83 -8.82
C ILE A 93 -4.45 -4.72 -7.29
N TYR A 94 -5.61 -4.37 -6.71
CA TYR A 94 -5.79 -4.37 -5.26
C TYR A 94 -5.46 -5.75 -4.65
N TRP A 95 -5.95 -6.82 -5.27
CA TRP A 95 -5.68 -8.18 -4.82
C TRP A 95 -4.18 -8.53 -4.91
N ILE A 96 -3.50 -8.17 -6.02
CA ILE A 96 -2.06 -8.39 -6.18
C ILE A 96 -1.28 -7.68 -5.07
N VAL A 97 -1.53 -6.38 -4.86
CA VAL A 97 -0.80 -5.58 -3.85
C VAL A 97 -1.04 -6.12 -2.45
N ARG A 98 -2.29 -6.43 -2.12
CA ARG A 98 -2.61 -7.01 -0.82
C ARG A 98 -1.91 -8.35 -0.61
N THR A 99 -1.93 -9.23 -1.61
CA THR A 99 -1.23 -10.51 -1.56
C THR A 99 0.27 -10.32 -1.35
N LEU A 100 0.90 -9.40 -2.09
CA LEU A 100 2.33 -9.09 -1.94
C LEU A 100 2.68 -8.64 -0.51
N LEU A 101 1.85 -7.78 0.08
CA LEU A 101 2.15 -7.16 1.38
C LEU A 101 1.77 -8.05 2.58
N LEU A 102 0.75 -8.90 2.46
CA LEU A 102 0.22 -9.74 3.55
C LEU A 102 0.47 -11.23 3.28
N GLU A 103 -0.47 -11.89 2.63
CA GLU A 103 -0.56 -13.35 2.57
C GLU A 103 0.60 -13.98 1.80
N GLY A 104 1.02 -13.39 0.68
CA GLY A 104 2.08 -13.91 -0.19
C GLY A 104 3.50 -13.63 0.27
N ASN A 105 3.66 -12.87 1.36
CA ASN A 105 4.98 -12.52 1.91
C ASN A 105 5.99 -12.07 0.86
N GLY A 106 5.65 -11.06 0.09
CA GLY A 106 6.49 -10.49 -0.97
C GLY A 106 6.31 -11.14 -2.34
N ASN A 107 5.48 -12.19 -2.47
CA ASN A 107 5.28 -12.93 -3.70
C ASN A 107 3.78 -13.00 -4.07
N CYS A 108 3.48 -12.89 -5.35
CA CYS A 108 2.12 -13.09 -5.87
C CYS A 108 2.21 -13.72 -7.26
N VAL A 109 1.42 -14.77 -7.49
CA VAL A 109 1.43 -15.53 -8.75
C VAL A 109 0.09 -15.39 -9.47
N VAL A 110 0.16 -15.09 -10.76
CA VAL A 110 -0.98 -15.02 -11.66
C VAL A 110 -0.71 -15.88 -12.88
N LYS A 111 -1.69 -16.69 -13.29
CA LYS A 111 -1.59 -17.54 -14.46
C LYS A 111 -2.23 -16.85 -15.67
N PRO A 112 -1.48 -16.51 -16.72
CA PRO A 112 -2.05 -16.07 -17.97
C PRO A 112 -2.71 -17.26 -18.70
N ILE A 113 -3.92 -17.05 -19.16
CA ILE A 113 -4.66 -18.03 -19.98
C ILE A 113 -4.55 -17.59 -21.43
N THR A 114 -3.96 -18.45 -22.26
CA THR A 114 -3.68 -18.16 -23.66
C THR A 114 -4.58 -19.00 -24.55
N VAL A 115 -5.18 -18.38 -25.58
CA VAL A 115 -5.95 -19.05 -26.63
C VAL A 115 -5.44 -18.55 -27.98
N GLY A 116 -5.03 -19.48 -28.84
CA GLY A 116 -4.49 -19.12 -30.15
C GLY A 116 -3.26 -18.22 -30.13
N GLY A 117 -2.39 -18.38 -29.11
CA GLY A 117 -1.17 -17.56 -28.92
C GLY A 117 -1.42 -16.18 -28.30
N ARG A 118 -2.67 -15.82 -27.97
CA ARG A 118 -3.02 -14.54 -27.33
C ARG A 118 -3.48 -14.74 -25.90
N VAL A 119 -3.04 -13.89 -25.00
CA VAL A 119 -3.51 -13.86 -23.62
C VAL A 119 -4.95 -13.33 -23.59
N VAL A 120 -5.87 -14.12 -23.06
CA VAL A 120 -7.31 -13.76 -22.99
C VAL A 120 -7.82 -13.56 -21.56
N SER A 121 -7.07 -14.00 -20.57
CA SER A 121 -7.45 -13.84 -19.15
C SER A 121 -6.23 -13.95 -18.25
N LEU A 122 -6.26 -13.22 -17.14
CA LEU A 122 -5.27 -13.27 -16.06
C LEU A 122 -5.93 -13.86 -14.81
N GLN A 123 -5.55 -15.06 -14.44
CA GLN A 123 -6.14 -15.80 -13.32
C GLN A 123 -5.26 -15.70 -12.07
N PRO A 124 -5.72 -15.01 -11.00
CA PRO A 124 -5.02 -14.96 -9.72
C PRO A 124 -4.96 -16.36 -9.08
N ILE A 125 -3.80 -16.69 -8.50
CA ILE A 125 -3.61 -17.94 -7.74
C ILE A 125 -3.47 -17.60 -6.26
N GLN A 126 -4.28 -18.23 -5.43
CA GLN A 126 -4.23 -18.03 -3.98
C GLN A 126 -2.86 -18.41 -3.42
N PRO A 127 -2.27 -17.60 -2.52
CA PRO A 127 -0.92 -17.83 -1.99
C PRO A 127 -0.76 -19.18 -1.30
N GLU A 128 -1.82 -19.69 -0.67
CA GLU A 128 -1.83 -20.98 0.04
C GLU A 128 -1.63 -22.18 -0.90
N ARG A 129 -1.91 -21.99 -2.19
CA ARG A 129 -1.76 -23.02 -3.23
C ARG A 129 -0.39 -23.01 -3.91
N VAL A 130 0.44 -21.99 -3.58
CA VAL A 130 1.71 -21.75 -4.25
C VAL A 130 2.88 -22.09 -3.33
N THR A 131 3.82 -22.86 -3.85
CA THR A 131 5.12 -23.13 -3.22
C THR A 131 6.23 -22.91 -4.22
N PHE A 132 7.44 -22.61 -3.75
CA PHE A 132 8.61 -22.37 -4.59
C PHE A 132 9.67 -23.43 -4.31
N ASP A 133 10.02 -24.19 -5.33
CA ASP A 133 11.14 -25.13 -5.31
C ASP A 133 12.38 -24.39 -5.77
N CYS A 134 13.27 -24.05 -4.84
CA CYS A 134 14.44 -23.23 -5.11
C CYS A 134 15.67 -24.09 -5.34
N GLY A 135 16.29 -23.94 -6.52
CA GLY A 135 17.62 -24.42 -6.84
C GLY A 135 18.70 -23.38 -6.51
N GLN A 136 19.93 -23.65 -6.95
CA GLN A 136 21.03 -22.70 -6.75
C GLN A 136 20.94 -21.50 -7.69
N ASP A 137 20.59 -21.77 -8.96
CA ASP A 137 20.56 -20.78 -10.04
C ASP A 137 19.17 -20.63 -10.69
N ASP A 138 18.22 -21.50 -10.34
CA ASP A 138 16.88 -21.53 -10.90
C ASP A 138 15.82 -21.82 -9.82
N TYR A 139 14.56 -21.71 -10.19
CA TYR A 139 13.43 -22.08 -9.32
C TYR A 139 12.25 -22.55 -10.16
N MET A 140 11.38 -23.32 -9.54
CA MET A 140 10.11 -23.75 -10.11
C MET A 140 8.96 -23.29 -9.22
N ILE A 141 7.85 -22.94 -9.83
CA ILE A 141 6.62 -22.59 -9.11
C ILE A 141 5.71 -23.80 -9.09
N ASN A 142 5.40 -24.27 -7.89
CA ASN A 142 4.51 -25.41 -7.70
C ASN A 142 3.12 -24.89 -7.30
N ILE A 143 2.09 -25.25 -8.06
CA ILE A 143 0.68 -24.92 -7.81
C ILE A 143 -0.08 -26.23 -7.66
N ASP A 144 -0.62 -26.48 -6.47
CA ASP A 144 -1.36 -27.73 -6.14
C ASP A 144 -0.60 -29.01 -6.52
N GLY A 145 0.71 -29.05 -6.31
CA GLY A 145 1.55 -30.20 -6.63
C GLY A 145 2.06 -30.26 -8.07
N ASN A 146 1.61 -29.37 -8.95
CA ASN A 146 2.10 -29.28 -10.33
C ASN A 146 3.19 -28.23 -10.46
N LYS A 147 4.32 -28.60 -11.05
CA LYS A 147 5.46 -27.70 -11.27
C LYS A 147 5.30 -26.93 -12.57
N TYR A 148 5.50 -25.63 -12.49
CA TYR A 148 5.47 -24.71 -13.61
C TYR A 148 6.78 -23.96 -13.73
N ASP A 149 7.20 -23.74 -14.97
CA ASP A 149 8.32 -22.83 -15.26
C ASP A 149 7.89 -21.39 -14.98
N PRO A 150 8.72 -20.58 -14.27
CA PRO A 150 8.40 -19.20 -13.95
C PRO A 150 8.09 -18.33 -15.18
N SER A 151 8.68 -18.62 -16.35
CA SER A 151 8.43 -17.89 -17.61
C SER A 151 6.99 -18.06 -18.13
N THR A 152 6.28 -19.10 -17.70
CA THR A 152 4.88 -19.38 -18.08
C THR A 152 3.86 -18.69 -17.19
N LEU A 153 4.31 -18.04 -16.11
CA LEU A 153 3.48 -17.41 -15.08
C LEU A 153 3.91 -15.96 -14.88
N LEU A 154 3.03 -15.14 -14.37
CA LEU A 154 3.38 -13.82 -13.85
C LEU A 154 3.70 -13.95 -12.37
N HIS A 155 4.97 -13.84 -12.03
CA HIS A 155 5.44 -13.86 -10.66
C HIS A 155 5.81 -12.44 -10.22
N PHE A 156 4.88 -11.76 -9.55
CA PHE A 156 5.08 -10.45 -8.95
C PHE A 156 5.88 -10.58 -7.67
N ARG A 157 6.86 -9.69 -7.48
CA ARG A 157 7.80 -9.72 -6.34
C ARG A 157 8.07 -8.32 -5.83
N ILE A 158 8.26 -8.21 -4.51
CA ILE A 158 8.78 -7.00 -3.86
C ILE A 158 9.91 -7.39 -2.91
N ASN A 159 10.85 -6.48 -2.66
CA ASN A 159 11.95 -6.65 -1.71
C ASN A 159 12.67 -8.01 -1.90
N ASN A 160 13.41 -8.17 -2.99
CA ASN A 160 14.06 -9.44 -3.32
C ASN A 160 14.97 -9.94 -2.19
N ARG A 161 14.90 -11.24 -1.92
CA ARG A 161 15.75 -11.91 -0.90
C ARG A 161 17.19 -11.98 -1.34
N VAL A 162 18.12 -11.75 -0.40
CA VAL A 162 19.56 -11.83 -0.69
C VAL A 162 19.98 -13.22 -1.14
N ASN A 163 19.50 -14.27 -0.46
CA ASN A 163 19.88 -15.65 -0.76
C ASN A 163 19.17 -16.24 -1.97
N TYR A 164 18.00 -15.73 -2.31
CA TYR A 164 17.17 -16.15 -3.44
C TYR A 164 16.63 -14.92 -4.14
N PRO A 165 17.42 -14.26 -5.01
CA PRO A 165 17.07 -12.96 -5.61
C PRO A 165 15.84 -13.02 -6.52
N TYR A 166 15.43 -14.22 -6.92
CA TYR A 166 14.20 -14.47 -7.67
C TYR A 166 12.94 -14.64 -6.79
N LEU A 167 13.07 -14.57 -5.46
CA LEU A 167 11.94 -14.55 -4.53
C LEU A 167 11.81 -13.19 -3.86
N GLY A 168 10.57 -12.78 -3.65
CA GLY A 168 10.25 -11.60 -2.85
C GLY A 168 10.35 -11.86 -1.36
N ASP A 169 10.54 -10.80 -0.58
CA ASP A 169 10.47 -10.78 0.87
C ASP A 169 9.41 -9.77 1.34
N GLY A 170 8.47 -10.23 2.13
CA GLY A 170 7.37 -9.42 2.64
C GLY A 170 7.62 -8.91 4.05
N TYR A 171 6.57 -8.34 4.62
CA TYR A 171 6.62 -7.73 5.95
C TYR A 171 6.14 -8.66 7.07
N LYS A 172 5.90 -9.94 6.75
CA LYS A 172 5.24 -10.88 7.65
C LYS A 172 6.00 -11.06 8.96
N VAL A 173 7.32 -11.28 8.88
CA VAL A 173 8.18 -11.45 10.05
C VAL A 173 8.30 -10.16 10.86
N SER A 174 8.52 -9.03 10.18
CA SER A 174 8.72 -7.73 10.83
C SER A 174 7.47 -7.20 11.53
N LEU A 175 6.28 -7.49 10.99
CA LEU A 175 5.01 -7.02 11.53
C LEU A 175 4.41 -7.94 12.60
N LYS A 176 4.90 -9.18 12.73
CA LYS A 176 4.32 -10.16 13.65
C LYS A 176 4.33 -9.67 15.10
N THR A 177 5.49 -9.33 15.64
CA THR A 177 5.62 -8.86 17.02
C THR A 177 4.76 -7.62 17.29
N LEU A 178 4.64 -6.71 16.31
CA LEU A 178 3.78 -5.54 16.43
C LEU A 178 2.30 -5.91 16.43
N ALA A 179 1.90 -6.87 15.59
CA ALA A 179 0.52 -7.38 15.59
C ALA A 179 0.15 -7.98 16.93
N ASP A 180 1.03 -8.75 17.53
CA ASP A 180 0.84 -9.38 18.83
C ASP A 180 0.75 -8.32 19.96
N ASN A 181 1.63 -7.32 19.96
CA ASN A 181 1.58 -6.19 20.90
C ASN A 181 0.28 -5.42 20.79
N LEU A 182 -0.15 -5.08 19.59
CA LEU A 182 -1.43 -4.39 19.35
C LEU A 182 -2.62 -5.24 19.84
N ASN A 183 -2.65 -6.51 19.53
CA ASN A 183 -3.70 -7.43 19.98
C ASN A 183 -3.73 -7.51 21.52
N GLN A 184 -2.57 -7.63 22.17
CA GLN A 184 -2.48 -7.65 23.63
C GLN A 184 -2.96 -6.31 24.24
N SER A 185 -2.58 -5.19 23.65
CA SER A 185 -3.03 -3.86 24.08
C SER A 185 -4.56 -3.72 23.98
N TYR A 186 -5.17 -4.22 22.91
CA TYR A 186 -6.63 -4.24 22.77
C TYR A 186 -7.33 -5.14 23.77
N GLN A 187 -6.78 -6.32 24.03
CA GLN A 187 -7.33 -7.22 25.05
C GLN A 187 -7.22 -6.61 26.43
N THR A 188 -6.08 -6.03 26.79
CA THR A 188 -5.89 -5.34 28.06
C THR A 188 -6.89 -4.18 28.22
N LYS A 189 -7.05 -3.35 27.18
CA LYS A 189 -8.06 -2.28 27.19
C LYS A 189 -9.48 -2.82 27.36
N ARG A 190 -9.82 -3.91 26.65
CA ARG A 190 -11.13 -4.55 26.74
C ARG A 190 -11.40 -5.10 28.12
N ASN A 191 -10.42 -5.82 28.71
CA ASN A 191 -10.54 -6.39 30.09
C ASN A 191 -10.62 -5.29 31.14
N PHE A 192 -9.86 -4.20 30.95
CA PHE A 192 -9.95 -3.03 31.78
C PHE A 192 -11.34 -2.38 31.72
N MET A 193 -11.91 -2.22 30.53
CA MET A 193 -13.25 -1.65 30.34
C MET A 193 -14.36 -2.55 30.91
N ARG A 194 -14.13 -3.86 31.01
CA ARG A 194 -15.07 -4.81 31.66
C ARG A 194 -14.94 -4.84 33.15
N SER A 195 -13.95 -4.14 33.72
CA SER A 195 -13.67 -4.15 35.18
C SER A 195 -13.36 -5.55 35.76
N GLU A 196 -12.90 -6.49 34.93
CA GLU A 196 -12.66 -7.88 35.33
C GLU A 196 -11.49 -8.03 36.33
N TYR A 197 -10.60 -7.01 36.42
CA TYR A 197 -9.37 -7.09 37.20
C TYR A 197 -9.18 -5.97 38.24
N GLN A 198 -10.20 -5.14 38.48
CA GLN A 198 -10.08 -4.04 39.43
C GLN A 198 -11.18 -4.09 40.46
N PRO A 199 -10.90 -4.58 41.68
CA PRO A 199 -11.81 -4.37 42.79
C PRO A 199 -11.86 -2.87 43.06
N THR A 200 -13.02 -2.27 42.83
CA THR A 200 -13.27 -0.86 43.20
C THR A 200 -13.44 -0.68 44.71
N LEU A 201 -13.61 -1.77 45.43
CA LEU A 201 -13.84 -1.81 46.86
C LEU A 201 -13.07 -2.98 47.47
N ILE A 202 -12.23 -2.67 48.45
CA ILE A 202 -11.63 -3.67 49.34
C ILE A 202 -12.46 -3.66 50.64
N VAL A 203 -13.09 -4.77 50.90
CA VAL A 203 -13.85 -4.99 52.11
C VAL A 203 -12.98 -5.79 53.06
N SER A 204 -12.44 -5.12 54.09
CA SER A 204 -11.67 -5.77 55.14
C SER A 204 -12.65 -6.19 56.27
N VAL A 205 -12.64 -7.46 56.57
CA VAL A 205 -13.52 -8.06 57.57
C VAL A 205 -12.70 -8.38 58.83
N ASP A 206 -13.24 -8.15 59.98
CA ASP A 206 -12.59 -8.55 61.23
C ASP A 206 -12.47 -10.07 61.29
N SER A 207 -11.26 -10.57 61.60
CA SER A 207 -10.96 -11.99 61.65
C SER A 207 -11.70 -12.78 62.71
N ASP A 208 -12.28 -12.09 63.71
CA ASP A 208 -13.01 -12.71 64.86
C ASP A 208 -14.50 -12.93 64.55
N ALA A 209 -14.99 -12.58 63.35
CA ALA A 209 -16.34 -12.85 62.89
C ALA A 209 -16.50 -14.25 62.32
N ASP A 210 -16.82 -15.25 63.15
CA ASP A 210 -16.98 -16.66 62.72
C ASP A 210 -17.90 -16.86 61.51
N GLU A 211 -18.90 -15.98 61.36
CA GLU A 211 -19.85 -16.03 60.22
C GLU A 211 -19.20 -15.70 58.85
N LEU A 212 -18.10 -14.94 58.79
CA LEU A 212 -17.44 -14.50 57.58
C LEU A 212 -16.18 -15.32 57.23
N ALA A 213 -15.79 -16.22 58.12
CA ALA A 213 -14.70 -17.17 57.88
C ALA A 213 -15.04 -18.21 56.79
N THR A 214 -16.34 -18.49 56.59
CA THR A 214 -16.82 -19.47 55.61
C THR A 214 -17.17 -18.83 54.26
N GLU A 215 -17.06 -19.60 53.17
CA GLU A 215 -17.43 -19.14 51.83
C GLU A 215 -18.93 -18.80 51.74
N GLU A 216 -19.78 -19.57 52.42
CA GLU A 216 -21.21 -19.35 52.47
C GLU A 216 -21.59 -18.06 53.26
N GLY A 217 -20.87 -17.77 54.32
CA GLY A 217 -21.05 -16.55 55.11
C GLY A 217 -20.66 -15.29 54.32
N ARG A 218 -19.54 -15.38 53.55
CA ARG A 218 -19.12 -14.30 52.65
C ARG A 218 -20.11 -14.05 51.51
N ALA A 219 -20.66 -15.11 50.92
CA ALA A 219 -21.69 -15.00 49.89
C ALA A 219 -23.00 -14.38 50.41
N LYS A 220 -23.43 -14.73 51.62
CA LYS A 220 -24.60 -14.11 52.29
C LYS A 220 -24.36 -12.63 52.59
N PHE A 221 -23.18 -12.28 53.09
CA PHE A 221 -22.81 -10.89 53.35
C PHE A 221 -22.78 -10.07 52.05
N GLU A 222 -22.18 -10.60 50.98
CA GLU A 222 -22.20 -9.97 49.68
C GLU A 222 -23.61 -9.73 49.16
N GLN A 223 -24.49 -10.73 49.32
CA GLN A 223 -25.87 -10.64 48.86
C GLN A 223 -26.70 -9.64 49.69
N GLN A 224 -26.44 -9.53 50.97
CA GLN A 224 -27.22 -8.71 51.89
C GLN A 224 -26.78 -7.25 51.94
N TYR A 225 -25.47 -6.98 51.85
CA TYR A 225 -24.89 -5.66 52.05
C TYR A 225 -24.21 -5.05 50.82
N LEU A 226 -23.64 -5.86 49.93
CA LEU A 226 -22.89 -5.37 48.78
C LEU A 226 -23.66 -5.41 47.46
N LYS A 227 -24.64 -6.29 47.31
CA LYS A 227 -25.50 -6.31 46.12
C LYS A 227 -26.46 -5.11 46.13
N ARG A 228 -26.20 -4.20 45.19
CA ARG A 228 -27.08 -3.07 44.91
C ARG A 228 -28.41 -3.55 44.32
N SER A 229 -29.52 -3.25 44.92
CA SER A 229 -30.84 -3.52 44.35
C SER A 229 -31.23 -2.53 43.26
N LYS A 230 -30.70 -1.29 43.31
CA LYS A 230 -30.90 -0.25 42.25
C LYS A 230 -29.73 0.74 42.22
N SER A 231 -29.45 1.28 41.01
CA SER A 231 -28.42 2.30 40.82
C SER A 231 -28.73 3.56 41.65
N GLY A 232 -27.74 4.02 42.42
CA GLY A 232 -27.85 5.27 43.23
C GLY A 232 -28.28 5.13 44.67
N GLN A 233 -28.61 3.93 45.17
CA GLN A 233 -28.90 3.74 46.59
C GLN A 233 -27.62 3.71 47.44
N PRO A 234 -27.59 4.39 48.61
CA PRO A 234 -26.45 4.34 49.52
C PRO A 234 -26.31 2.96 50.15
N TRP A 235 -25.09 2.54 50.40
CA TRP A 235 -24.79 1.34 51.16
C TRP A 235 -24.89 1.66 52.65
N ILE A 236 -25.64 0.86 53.37
CA ILE A 236 -25.74 0.96 54.81
C ILE A 236 -25.04 -0.28 55.37
N ILE A 237 -23.88 -0.08 56.00
CA ILE A 237 -23.06 -1.15 56.58
C ILE A 237 -22.95 -0.86 58.09
N PRO A 238 -23.12 -1.86 58.95
CA PRO A 238 -22.95 -1.67 60.38
C PRO A 238 -21.52 -1.25 60.74
N GLU A 239 -21.39 -0.21 61.55
CA GLU A 239 -20.12 0.30 62.04
C GLU A 239 -19.44 -0.73 62.94
N GLY A 240 -18.17 -1.06 62.65
CA GLY A 240 -17.38 -2.01 63.46
C GLY A 240 -17.26 -3.43 62.90
N LEU A 241 -18.11 -3.83 61.94
CA LEU A 241 -18.02 -5.16 61.30
C LEU A 241 -17.11 -5.20 60.10
N VAL A 242 -17.01 -4.10 59.37
CA VAL A 242 -16.32 -4.07 58.07
C VAL A 242 -15.67 -2.72 57.84
N ASN A 243 -14.43 -2.70 57.44
CA ASN A 243 -13.76 -1.51 56.94
C ASN A 243 -13.75 -1.55 55.39
N VAL A 244 -14.43 -0.58 54.78
CA VAL A 244 -14.51 -0.47 53.32
C VAL A 244 -13.51 0.57 52.83
N THR A 245 -12.47 0.13 52.18
CA THR A 245 -11.50 1.01 51.54
C THR A 245 -11.81 1.10 50.06
N GLN A 246 -12.15 2.30 49.60
CA GLN A 246 -12.28 2.55 48.16
C GLN A 246 -10.89 2.69 47.54
N THR A 247 -10.52 1.75 46.70
CA THR A 247 -9.31 1.89 45.85
C THR A 247 -9.65 2.80 44.72
N LYS A 248 -8.75 3.81 44.49
CA LYS A 248 -8.86 4.67 43.33
C LYS A 248 -8.57 3.81 42.09
N PRO A 249 -9.54 3.60 41.18
CA PRO A 249 -9.27 2.80 40.00
C PRO A 249 -8.18 3.45 39.16
N LEU A 250 -7.23 2.66 38.67
CA LEU A 250 -6.27 3.10 37.68
C LEU A 250 -7.02 3.58 36.45
N THR A 251 -6.61 4.68 35.87
CA THR A 251 -7.15 5.16 34.60
C THR A 251 -6.39 4.56 33.41
N LEU A 252 -6.96 4.57 32.20
CA LEU A 252 -6.28 4.15 30.99
C LEU A 252 -5.01 4.98 30.73
N ASN A 253 -4.98 6.23 31.21
CA ASN A 253 -3.80 7.09 31.17
C ASN A 253 -2.71 6.63 32.13
N ASP A 254 -3.07 6.13 33.32
CA ASP A 254 -2.10 5.63 34.30
C ASP A 254 -1.36 4.38 33.76
N ILE A 255 -1.98 3.63 32.86
CA ILE A 255 -1.39 2.44 32.23
C ILE A 255 -0.67 2.78 30.91
N ALA A 256 -0.73 4.05 30.46
CA ALA A 256 -0.11 4.54 29.21
C ALA A 256 -0.45 3.69 27.94
N ILE A 257 -1.55 2.94 27.94
CA ILE A 257 -1.93 2.07 26.83
C ILE A 257 -2.18 2.86 25.55
N ASN A 258 -2.77 4.06 25.66
CA ASN A 258 -3.05 4.88 24.48
C ASN A 258 -1.75 5.34 23.79
N ASP A 259 -0.73 5.68 24.58
CA ASP A 259 0.56 6.09 24.05
C ASP A 259 1.31 4.91 23.40
N SER A 260 1.25 3.74 24.04
CA SER A 260 1.80 2.50 23.46
C SER A 260 1.16 2.16 22.11
N VAL A 261 -0.17 2.19 22.02
CA VAL A 261 -0.90 1.96 20.77
C VAL A 261 -0.52 2.97 19.68
N ASN A 262 -0.34 4.26 20.05
CA ASN A 262 0.09 5.27 19.09
C ASN A 262 1.53 5.05 18.61
N ILE A 263 2.42 4.59 19.47
CA ILE A 263 3.80 4.22 19.11
C ILE A 263 3.78 3.02 18.16
N ASP A 264 3.02 1.98 18.48
CA ASP A 264 2.89 0.79 17.64
C ASP A 264 2.31 1.12 16.26
N LYS A 265 1.29 2.00 16.18
CA LYS A 265 0.76 2.51 14.92
C LYS A 265 1.81 3.26 14.09
N LYS A 266 2.62 4.11 14.73
CA LYS A 266 3.73 4.80 14.05
C LYS A 266 4.77 3.82 13.55
N THR A 267 5.05 2.75 14.30
CA THR A 267 6.00 1.72 13.91
C THR A 267 5.47 0.90 12.73
N VAL A 268 4.18 0.50 12.74
CA VAL A 268 3.52 -0.13 11.58
C VAL A 268 3.58 0.78 10.36
N ALA A 269 3.29 2.08 10.54
CA ALA A 269 3.36 3.08 9.47
C ALA A 269 4.77 3.15 8.88
N SER A 270 5.79 3.23 9.73
CA SER A 270 7.21 3.30 9.33
C SER A 270 7.66 2.05 8.58
N LEU A 271 7.33 0.85 9.08
CA LEU A 271 7.70 -0.42 8.42
C LEU A 271 7.08 -0.57 7.04
N LEU A 272 5.81 -0.18 6.89
CA LEU A 272 5.11 -0.23 5.61
C LEU A 272 5.42 0.97 4.70
N GLY A 273 6.13 1.98 5.20
CA GLY A 273 6.43 3.20 4.49
C GLY A 273 5.18 4.08 4.24
N VAL A 274 4.19 4.03 5.14
CA VAL A 274 2.95 4.79 5.05
C VAL A 274 3.03 6.00 5.98
N PRO A 275 2.62 7.20 5.57
CA PRO A 275 2.54 8.35 6.46
C PRO A 275 1.64 8.06 7.68
N PRO A 276 2.07 8.37 8.92
CA PRO A 276 1.31 8.05 10.13
C PRO A 276 -0.09 8.66 10.18
N PHE A 277 -0.31 9.83 9.55
CA PHE A 277 -1.63 10.46 9.51
C PHE A 277 -2.68 9.62 8.77
N LEU A 278 -2.27 8.75 7.83
CA LEU A 278 -3.18 7.82 7.15
C LEU A 278 -3.68 6.69 8.09
N LEU A 279 -2.99 6.47 9.22
CA LEU A 279 -3.41 5.58 10.30
C LEU A 279 -4.04 6.33 11.49
N GLY A 280 -4.36 7.61 11.30
CA GLY A 280 -4.99 8.46 12.31
C GLY A 280 -4.03 8.95 13.40
N VAL A 281 -2.73 9.06 13.11
CA VAL A 281 -1.72 9.54 14.07
C VAL A 281 -0.96 10.74 13.46
N GLY A 282 -1.20 11.93 14.02
CA GLY A 282 -0.60 13.17 13.52
C GLY A 282 -1.46 13.90 12.48
N ASP A 283 -0.93 15.01 11.95
CA ASP A 283 -1.63 15.90 11.05
C ASP A 283 -1.29 15.62 9.59
N TYR A 284 -2.24 15.92 8.70
CA TYR A 284 -2.05 15.82 7.26
C TYR A 284 -0.99 16.81 6.76
N LYS A 285 -0.02 16.30 5.98
CA LYS A 285 1.00 17.08 5.28
C LYS A 285 1.03 16.69 3.81
N LYS A 286 0.78 17.67 2.92
CA LYS A 286 0.72 17.45 1.47
C LYS A 286 2.04 16.91 0.90
N GLU A 287 3.17 17.47 1.35
CA GLU A 287 4.51 17.07 0.90
C GLU A 287 4.83 15.63 1.30
N GLU A 288 4.47 15.24 2.53
CA GLU A 288 4.66 13.88 3.02
C GLU A 288 3.79 12.88 2.25
N TYR A 289 2.54 13.27 1.92
CA TYR A 289 1.67 12.48 1.09
C TYR A 289 2.21 12.30 -0.34
N ASN A 290 2.66 13.38 -0.99
CA ASN A 290 3.23 13.32 -2.33
C ASN A 290 4.57 12.54 -2.36
N SER A 291 5.39 12.65 -1.32
CA SER A 291 6.58 11.83 -1.15
C SER A 291 6.24 10.34 -1.04
N PHE A 292 5.20 9.99 -0.29
CA PHE A 292 4.70 8.62 -0.18
C PHE A 292 4.26 8.05 -1.53
N ILE A 293 3.56 8.85 -2.36
CA ILE A 293 3.20 8.44 -3.72
C ILE A 293 4.46 8.14 -4.54
N ASN A 294 5.43 9.05 -4.54
CA ASN A 294 6.65 8.94 -5.36
C ASN A 294 7.56 7.78 -4.93
N THR A 295 7.63 7.49 -3.64
CA THR A 295 8.57 6.49 -3.12
C THR A 295 7.90 5.13 -2.98
N LYS A 296 6.88 4.99 -2.13
CA LYS A 296 6.31 3.70 -1.79
C LYS A 296 5.30 3.18 -2.81
N ILE A 297 4.39 4.04 -3.26
CA ILE A 297 3.32 3.64 -4.18
C ILE A 297 3.92 3.32 -5.56
N MET A 298 4.81 4.19 -6.05
CA MET A 298 5.46 4.00 -7.34
C MET A 298 6.43 2.82 -7.34
N ASP A 299 7.13 2.54 -6.25
CA ASP A 299 8.00 1.36 -6.13
C ASP A 299 7.23 0.05 -6.36
N ILE A 300 6.09 -0.10 -5.68
CA ILE A 300 5.21 -1.27 -5.87
C ILE A 300 4.62 -1.29 -7.29
N ALA A 301 4.21 -0.13 -7.81
CA ALA A 301 3.65 -0.03 -9.15
C ALA A 301 4.67 -0.43 -10.22
N ILE A 302 5.93 -0.01 -10.09
CA ILE A 302 7.02 -0.37 -11.00
C ILE A 302 7.28 -1.88 -10.97
N ALA A 303 7.31 -2.50 -9.80
CA ALA A 303 7.47 -3.95 -9.68
C ALA A 303 6.34 -4.72 -10.40
N ILE A 304 5.10 -4.24 -10.28
CA ILE A 304 3.95 -4.82 -10.98
C ILE A 304 4.04 -4.56 -12.50
N GLN A 305 4.39 -3.33 -12.89
CA GLN A 305 4.55 -2.91 -14.27
C GLN A 305 5.56 -3.78 -15.02
N GLN A 306 6.74 -3.98 -14.44
CA GLN A 306 7.81 -4.80 -15.04
C GLN A 306 7.36 -6.25 -15.22
N THR A 307 6.64 -6.81 -14.26
CA THR A 307 6.11 -8.17 -14.38
C THR A 307 5.03 -8.25 -15.46
N LEU A 308 4.12 -7.27 -15.54
CA LEU A 308 3.10 -7.23 -16.60
C LEU A 308 3.73 -7.08 -18.00
N THR A 309 4.85 -6.37 -18.11
CA THR A 309 5.56 -6.18 -19.38
C THR A 309 6.06 -7.50 -19.98
N THR A 310 6.28 -8.54 -19.17
CA THR A 310 6.63 -9.87 -19.69
C THR A 310 5.53 -10.53 -20.55
N LEU A 311 4.29 -10.01 -20.51
CA LEU A 311 3.21 -10.46 -21.40
C LEU A 311 3.37 -9.98 -22.84
N VAL A 312 4.21 -8.98 -23.06
CA VAL A 312 4.40 -8.35 -24.38
C VAL A 312 5.59 -8.99 -25.07
N ALA A 313 5.39 -9.45 -26.31
CA ALA A 313 6.44 -10.06 -27.10
C ALA A 313 7.32 -9.04 -27.82
N ASP A 314 6.82 -7.83 -28.06
CA ASP A 314 7.53 -6.74 -28.71
C ASP A 314 8.39 -5.99 -27.69
N GLU A 315 9.71 -6.02 -27.86
CA GLU A 315 10.68 -5.39 -26.95
C GLU A 315 10.55 -3.86 -26.90
N THR A 316 9.89 -3.24 -27.88
CA THR A 316 9.63 -1.79 -27.88
C THR A 316 8.44 -1.40 -27.06
N MET A 317 7.60 -2.36 -26.64
CA MET A 317 6.39 -2.11 -25.88
C MET A 317 6.54 -2.46 -24.40
N TYR A 318 5.90 -1.69 -23.55
CA TYR A 318 5.88 -1.90 -22.09
C TYR A 318 4.61 -1.36 -21.45
N PHE A 319 4.26 -1.86 -20.28
CA PHE A 319 3.19 -1.29 -19.48
C PHE A 319 3.73 -0.16 -18.58
N ALA A 320 2.92 0.88 -18.39
CA ALA A 320 3.23 2.00 -17.50
C ALA A 320 2.01 2.38 -16.65
N PHE A 321 2.22 2.56 -15.35
CA PHE A 321 1.22 3.15 -14.46
C PHE A 321 1.21 4.67 -14.60
N ASN A 322 0.01 5.25 -14.57
CA ASN A 322 -0.17 6.70 -14.56
C ASN A 322 -0.52 7.19 -13.14
N PRO A 323 0.45 7.77 -12.41
CA PRO A 323 0.24 8.18 -11.02
C PRO A 323 -0.45 9.54 -10.88
N ARG A 324 -0.73 10.23 -11.98
CA ARG A 324 -1.17 11.61 -11.99
C ARG A 324 -2.42 11.86 -11.14
N SER A 325 -3.39 10.93 -11.17
CA SER A 325 -4.63 11.03 -10.40
C SER A 325 -4.44 10.87 -8.88
N LEU A 326 -3.27 10.44 -8.42
CA LEU A 326 -2.98 10.22 -7.00
C LEU A 326 -2.45 11.46 -6.30
N TYR A 327 -1.78 12.37 -7.05
CA TYR A 327 -1.23 13.58 -6.48
C TYR A 327 -2.31 14.56 -6.07
N ASN A 328 -2.12 15.17 -4.92
CA ASN A 328 -3.05 16.17 -4.41
C ASN A 328 -2.68 17.55 -4.96
N TYR A 329 -3.04 17.80 -6.23
CA TYR A 329 -2.94 19.09 -6.85
C TYR A 329 -4.24 19.88 -6.67
N SER A 330 -4.14 21.15 -6.29
CA SER A 330 -5.28 22.05 -6.36
C SER A 330 -5.57 22.43 -7.82
N ILE A 331 -6.81 22.77 -8.12
CA ILE A 331 -7.19 23.24 -9.46
C ILE A 331 -6.34 24.45 -9.85
N THR A 332 -6.06 25.35 -8.89
CA THR A 332 -5.22 26.53 -9.11
C THR A 332 -3.80 26.14 -9.52
N GLU A 333 -3.19 25.18 -8.85
CA GLU A 333 -1.84 24.70 -9.21
C GLU A 333 -1.80 24.08 -10.60
N LEU A 334 -2.83 23.29 -10.98
CA LEU A 334 -2.92 22.69 -12.31
C LEU A 334 -3.10 23.75 -13.40
N VAL A 335 -3.98 24.74 -13.17
CA VAL A 335 -4.20 25.85 -14.10
C VAL A 335 -2.93 26.67 -14.24
N GLN A 336 -2.25 26.98 -13.16
CA GLN A 336 -1.02 27.78 -13.17
C GLN A 336 0.11 27.07 -13.92
N ALA A 337 0.38 25.79 -13.62
CA ALA A 337 1.35 24.98 -14.34
C ALA A 337 0.95 24.83 -15.83
N GLY A 338 -0.32 24.57 -16.11
CA GLY A 338 -0.84 24.45 -17.47
C GLY A 338 -0.67 25.74 -18.29
N THR A 339 -0.95 26.88 -17.68
CA THR A 339 -0.77 28.19 -18.34
C THR A 339 0.71 28.42 -18.72
N GLN A 340 1.63 28.09 -17.80
CA GLN A 340 3.07 28.21 -18.08
C GLN A 340 3.51 27.31 -19.24
N LEU A 341 3.03 26.05 -19.27
CA LEU A 341 3.36 25.09 -20.34
C LEU A 341 2.79 25.54 -21.71
N ILE A 342 1.60 26.15 -21.74
CA ILE A 342 1.01 26.72 -22.95
C ILE A 342 1.84 27.93 -23.42
N GLN A 343 2.20 28.83 -22.49
CA GLN A 343 2.99 30.03 -22.81
C GLN A 343 4.36 29.70 -23.39
N THR A 344 4.98 28.60 -22.96
CA THR A 344 6.26 28.11 -23.47
C THR A 344 6.12 27.20 -24.70
N ASN A 345 4.93 27.09 -25.28
CA ASN A 345 4.66 26.19 -26.43
C ASN A 345 5.01 24.71 -26.16
N THR A 346 5.02 24.29 -24.90
CA THR A 346 5.40 22.93 -24.49
C THR A 346 4.20 21.98 -24.48
N ALA A 347 2.98 22.51 -24.23
CA ALA A 347 1.75 21.72 -24.18
C ALA A 347 0.63 22.34 -25.01
N ARG A 348 -0.22 21.49 -25.57
CA ARG A 348 -1.47 21.91 -26.22
C ARG A 348 -2.52 22.24 -25.19
N ARG A 349 -3.41 23.19 -25.53
CA ARG A 349 -4.52 23.58 -24.65
C ARG A 349 -5.42 22.39 -24.29
N ASN A 350 -5.62 21.43 -25.21
CA ASN A 350 -6.39 20.22 -24.97
C ASN A 350 -5.76 19.29 -23.93
N GLU A 351 -4.44 19.28 -23.81
CA GLU A 351 -3.75 18.49 -22.76
C GLU A 351 -4.07 19.04 -21.38
N ILE A 352 -4.13 20.38 -21.25
CA ILE A 352 -4.49 21.03 -19.98
C ILE A 352 -5.98 20.87 -19.68
N ARG A 353 -6.86 20.91 -20.70
CA ARG A 353 -8.29 20.58 -20.54
C ARG A 353 -8.46 19.16 -19.99
N GLY A 354 -7.69 18.20 -20.50
CA GLY A 354 -7.66 16.82 -19.97
C GLY A 354 -7.17 16.76 -18.52
N TRP A 355 -6.29 17.66 -18.10
CA TRP A 355 -5.88 17.75 -16.69
C TRP A 355 -7.00 18.19 -15.78
N LEU A 356 -7.86 19.04 -16.26
CA LEU A 356 -9.02 19.58 -15.55
C LEU A 356 -10.29 18.72 -15.74
N ASN A 357 -10.15 17.56 -16.39
CA ASN A 357 -11.26 16.67 -16.75
C ASN A 357 -12.32 17.34 -17.64
N LEU A 358 -11.91 18.27 -18.50
CA LEU A 358 -12.74 18.91 -19.50
C LEU A 358 -12.65 18.14 -20.83
N PRO A 359 -13.74 18.04 -21.61
CA PRO A 359 -13.69 17.39 -22.93
C PRO A 359 -12.76 18.15 -23.88
N PRO A 360 -12.10 17.43 -24.84
CA PRO A 360 -11.30 18.09 -25.86
C PRO A 360 -12.15 19.01 -26.74
N ASP A 361 -11.52 20.02 -27.31
CA ASP A 361 -12.10 21.00 -28.20
C ASP A 361 -11.23 21.09 -29.45
N GLU A 362 -11.84 21.07 -30.64
CA GLU A 362 -11.09 21.01 -31.92
C GLU A 362 -10.20 22.25 -32.14
N GLU A 363 -10.68 23.44 -31.74
CA GLU A 363 -9.90 24.68 -31.84
C GLU A 363 -8.72 24.76 -30.87
N MET A 364 -8.67 23.88 -29.89
CA MET A 364 -7.66 23.84 -28.84
C MET A 364 -6.55 22.80 -29.13
N GLN A 365 -6.52 22.23 -30.32
CA GLN A 365 -5.55 21.18 -30.69
C GLN A 365 -4.19 21.74 -31.14
N GLU A 366 -4.14 22.99 -31.59
CA GLU A 366 -2.91 23.60 -32.09
C GLU A 366 -2.02 24.11 -30.96
N LEU A 367 -0.70 24.04 -31.18
CA LEU A 367 0.28 24.69 -30.33
C LEU A 367 0.25 26.19 -30.59
N ILE A 368 0.25 27.01 -29.53
CA ILE A 368 0.20 28.48 -29.64
C ILE A 368 1.58 29.03 -29.33
N VAL A 369 2.10 29.84 -30.22
CA VAL A 369 3.30 30.62 -29.98
C VAL A 369 2.89 32.02 -29.54
N LEU A 370 3.36 32.47 -28.39
CA LEU A 370 3.28 33.87 -28.01
C LEU A 370 4.31 34.64 -28.82
N GLU A 371 3.88 35.69 -29.52
CA GLU A 371 4.76 36.56 -30.35
C GLU A 371 5.98 37.13 -29.61
N ASN A 372 6.00 37.04 -28.29
CA ASN A 372 7.09 37.62 -27.47
C ASN A 372 8.35 36.73 -27.41
N TYR A 373 8.30 35.49 -27.93
CA TYR A 373 9.48 34.59 -27.99
C TYR A 373 9.99 34.47 -29.42
N ILE A 374 10.67 35.50 -29.88
CA ILE A 374 11.29 35.54 -31.18
C ILE A 374 12.78 35.29 -31.01
N LYS A 375 13.38 34.57 -31.97
CA LYS A 375 14.83 34.44 -32.00
C LYS A 375 15.47 35.83 -32.09
N GLN A 376 16.53 36.03 -31.34
CA GLN A 376 17.23 37.33 -31.30
C GLN A 376 17.67 37.80 -32.71
N SER A 377 17.96 36.87 -33.63
CA SER A 377 18.25 37.13 -35.04
C SER A 377 17.05 37.70 -35.83
N ASP A 378 15.82 37.46 -35.38
CA ASP A 378 14.62 37.77 -36.16
C ASP A 378 13.86 38.99 -35.60
N ILE A 379 14.41 39.64 -34.57
CA ILE A 379 13.80 40.81 -33.93
C ILE A 379 13.58 41.93 -34.94
N GLY A 380 14.49 42.15 -35.88
CA GLY A 380 14.40 43.16 -36.91
C GLY A 380 13.35 42.91 -38.02
N ASN A 381 12.84 41.68 -38.12
CA ASN A 381 11.93 41.25 -39.19
C ASN A 381 10.47 41.16 -38.76
N GLN A 382 10.13 41.68 -37.61
CA GLN A 382 8.73 41.65 -37.12
C GLN A 382 7.82 42.62 -37.90
N SER A 383 6.69 42.10 -38.38
CA SER A 383 5.71 42.88 -39.11
C SER A 383 5.10 44.01 -38.28
N LYS A 384 5.06 43.91 -36.95
CA LYS A 384 4.62 44.97 -36.03
C LYS A 384 5.65 46.11 -35.91
N LEU A 385 6.93 45.82 -35.94
CA LEU A 385 8.02 46.83 -35.92
C LEU A 385 8.14 47.51 -37.27
N ILE A 386 7.87 46.78 -38.36
CA ILE A 386 7.91 47.30 -39.72
C ILE A 386 6.72 48.23 -39.98
N LYS A 387 5.52 47.91 -39.46
CA LYS A 387 4.34 48.77 -39.62
C LYS A 387 4.35 50.03 -38.71
N GLY A 388 5.06 50.02 -37.61
CA GLY A 388 5.22 51.20 -36.72
C GLY A 388 6.22 52.23 -37.25
N GLY A 389 7.07 51.85 -38.20
CA GLY A 389 8.03 52.78 -38.84
C GLY A 389 7.43 53.60 -39.99
N ASP A 390 6.32 53.19 -40.56
CA ASP A 390 5.69 53.89 -41.71
C ASP A 390 4.63 54.92 -41.34
N GLU A 391 4.17 54.99 -40.08
CA GLU A 391 3.14 55.98 -39.65
C GLU A 391 3.70 57.32 -39.14
N ASP A 392 5.00 57.41 -38.82
CA ASP A 392 5.64 58.63 -38.34
C ASP A 392 6.29 59.49 -39.48
N GLY A 393 6.11 59.12 -40.75
CA GLY A 393 6.73 59.77 -41.93
C GLY A 393 5.87 60.73 -42.68
N LYS A 394 4.65 61.17 -42.23
CA LYS A 394 3.84 62.23 -42.88
C LYS A 394 3.51 63.37 -41.92
N ILE A 395 4.49 64.20 -41.61
CA ILE A 395 4.24 65.56 -41.25
C ILE A 395 4.06 66.30 -42.55
N SER A 396 2.84 66.67 -42.88
CA SER A 396 2.52 67.49 -44.02
C SER A 396 3.00 68.91 -43.83
N ASP A 397 3.96 69.36 -44.61
CA ASP A 397 4.17 70.73 -44.96
C ASP A 397 2.95 71.22 -45.74
N THR A 398 2.12 72.01 -45.12
CA THR A 398 1.23 73.01 -45.81
C THR A 398 1.11 74.22 -44.92
N VAL A 399 2.02 75.17 -45.09
CA VAL A 399 1.83 76.57 -44.76
C VAL A 399 1.78 77.30 -46.12
N THR A 400 0.65 77.81 -46.41
CA THR A 400 0.38 79.15 -46.97
C THR A 400 -1.12 79.34 -47.03
#